data_0d5b4bbcde640cab9ef40c447637d6e2
#
_entry.id   0d5b4bbcde640cab9ef40c447637d6e2
#
_cell.length_a   1.000
_cell.length_b   1.000
_cell.length_c   1.000
_cell.angle_alpha   90.00
_cell.angle_beta   90.00
_cell.angle_gamma   90.00
#
_symmetry.space_group_name_H-M   'P 1'
#
loop_
_entity.id
_entity.type
_entity.pdbx_description
1 polymer ?
#
loop_
_entity_poly.entity_id
_entity_poly.type
_entity_poly.pdbx_seq_one_letter_code
_entity_poly.pdbx_strand_id
1 'polypeptide(L)'
;MKIRMISMALAALLCLASCSDDDSGIQLTEDEVVGDIITGKQIVINTLTTYTDSGSKVNVNGAKGKVSATSSDDSVAKVSCSSKESEKEIYVSGVSEGNATITVTDSDGNSAILKVEVKNWTAYWRNLKTEV
;
A
#
# COMPACT_ATOMS: atom_id res chain seq x y z
N MET A 1 14.35 30.61 -11.97
CA MET A 1 14.73 29.44 -11.54
C MET A 1 13.92 28.89 -10.54
N LYS A 2 13.90 29.34 -9.42
CA LYS A 2 13.10 28.82 -8.42
C LYS A 2 11.71 28.81 -8.75
N ILE A 3 11.30 29.72 -9.52
CA ILE A 3 9.92 29.78 -9.88
C ILE A 3 9.47 28.59 -10.58
N ARG A 4 10.31 28.03 -11.39
CA ARG A 4 9.90 26.91 -12.07
C ARG A 4 9.66 25.78 -11.19
N MET A 5 10.35 25.67 -10.16
CA MET A 5 10.11 24.62 -9.28
C MET A 5 8.76 24.66 -8.73
N ILE A 6 8.33 25.83 -8.41
CA ILE A 6 7.04 25.98 -7.89
C ILE A 6 6.01 25.57 -8.86
N SER A 7 6.22 25.93 -10.08
CA SER A 7 5.22 25.58 -11.04
C SER A 7 5.18 24.11 -11.23
N MET A 8 6.26 23.45 -11.06
CA MET A 8 6.19 22.06 -11.18
C MET A 8 5.41 21.45 -10.10
N ALA A 9 5.59 21.92 -8.94
CA ALA A 9 4.86 21.39 -7.85
C ALA A 9 3.40 21.55 -8.11
N LEU A 10 3.05 22.65 -8.64
CA LEU A 10 1.68 22.89 -8.92
C LEU A 10 1.17 21.96 -9.93
N ALA A 11 1.93 21.78 -10.95
CA ALA A 11 1.51 20.92 -11.98
C ALA A 11 1.30 19.52 -11.47
N ALA A 12 2.17 19.11 -10.63
CA ALA A 12 2.03 17.81 -10.08
C ALA A 12 0.74 17.67 -9.35
N LEU A 13 0.40 18.68 -8.64
CA LEU A 13 -0.81 18.66 -7.91
C LEU A 13 -1.99 18.52 -8.80
N LEU A 14 -2.02 19.25 -9.84
CA LEU A 14 -3.11 19.18 -10.73
C LEU A 14 -3.26 17.82 -11.31
N CYS A 15 -2.18 17.27 -11.70
CA CYS A 15 -2.26 16.02 -12.36
C CYS A 15 -2.66 14.91 -11.48
N LEU A 16 -2.33 15.02 -10.23
CA LEU A 16 -2.63 13.97 -9.35
C LEU A 16 -4.04 13.53 -9.42
N ALA A 17 -4.89 14.42 -9.49
CA ALA A 17 -6.28 14.10 -9.41
C ALA A 17 -6.71 13.18 -10.48
N SER A 18 -6.23 13.34 -11.62
CA SER A 18 -6.81 12.59 -12.69
C SER A 18 -5.89 11.64 -13.36
N CYS A 19 -4.69 12.00 -13.47
CA CYS A 19 -3.90 11.19 -14.31
C CYS A 19 -2.91 10.38 -13.60
N SER A 20 -2.75 10.63 -12.37
CA SER A 20 -1.66 10.00 -11.70
C SER A 20 -1.75 8.51 -11.73
N ASP A 21 -2.92 7.97 -11.65
CA ASP A 21 -3.03 6.56 -11.62
C ASP A 21 -2.54 5.94 -12.87
N ASP A 22 -2.86 6.48 -13.96
CA ASP A 22 -2.47 5.90 -15.21
C ASP A 22 -1.01 6.09 -15.46
N ASP A 23 -0.51 7.24 -15.06
CA ASP A 23 0.85 7.58 -15.39
C ASP A 23 1.87 6.97 -14.47
N SER A 24 1.49 6.60 -13.28
CA SER A 24 2.47 6.09 -12.35
C SER A 24 3.05 4.76 -12.77
N GLY A 25 2.31 3.98 -13.53
CA GLY A 25 2.80 2.70 -13.97
C GLY A 25 2.77 1.62 -12.89
N ILE A 26 2.53 1.96 -11.65
CA ILE A 26 2.48 1.00 -10.57
C ILE A 26 1.05 0.80 -10.12
N GLN A 27 0.62 -0.46 -10.04
CA GLN A 27 -0.68 -0.81 -9.48
C GLN A 27 -0.48 -1.72 -8.30
N LEU A 28 -1.12 -1.43 -7.21
CA LEU A 28 -1.07 -2.27 -6.01
C LEU A 28 -2.30 -3.16 -6.03
N THR A 29 -2.10 -4.45 -5.87
CA THR A 29 -3.21 -5.40 -5.95
C THR A 29 -3.10 -6.45 -4.88
N GLU A 30 -4.24 -7.05 -4.57
CA GLU A 30 -4.30 -8.23 -3.71
C GLU A 30 -4.86 -9.37 -4.51
N ASP A 31 -4.48 -10.58 -4.15
CA ASP A 31 -5.03 -11.76 -4.81
C ASP A 31 -6.46 -11.96 -4.34
N GLU A 32 -7.34 -12.25 -5.26
CA GLU A 32 -8.73 -12.51 -4.89
C GLU A 32 -8.84 -13.89 -4.28
N VAL A 33 -9.54 -13.95 -3.15
CA VAL A 33 -9.77 -15.22 -2.47
C VAL A 33 -11.27 -15.41 -2.34
N VAL A 34 -11.76 -16.55 -2.78
CA VAL A 34 -13.16 -16.87 -2.63
C VAL A 34 -13.23 -18.14 -1.81
N GLY A 35 -13.73 -18.01 -0.59
CA GLY A 35 -13.65 -19.11 0.36
C GLY A 35 -12.19 -19.37 0.70
N ASP A 36 -11.71 -20.54 0.40
CA ASP A 36 -10.32 -20.90 0.66
C ASP A 36 -9.51 -20.97 -0.62
N ILE A 37 -10.04 -20.47 -1.71
CA ILE A 37 -9.39 -20.63 -3.01
C ILE A 37 -8.87 -19.29 -3.52
N ILE A 38 -7.60 -19.28 -3.91
CA ILE A 38 -7.03 -18.13 -4.57
C ILE A 38 -7.38 -18.30 -6.05
N THR A 39 -8.17 -17.38 -6.57
CA THR A 39 -8.73 -17.55 -7.91
C THR A 39 -7.77 -17.24 -9.04
N GLY A 40 -6.64 -16.59 -8.72
CA GLY A 40 -5.72 -16.17 -9.75
C GLY A 40 -6.01 -14.77 -10.27
N LYS A 41 -7.11 -14.18 -9.84
CA LYS A 41 -7.45 -12.84 -10.22
C LYS A 41 -6.88 -11.87 -9.21
N GLN A 42 -6.48 -10.68 -9.65
CA GLN A 42 -5.94 -9.67 -8.77
C GLN A 42 -6.88 -8.47 -8.73
N ILE A 43 -7.04 -7.93 -7.54
CA ILE A 43 -7.94 -6.79 -7.32
C ILE A 43 -7.09 -5.57 -7.00
N VAL A 44 -7.29 -4.49 -7.74
CA VAL A 44 -6.54 -3.25 -7.51
C VAL A 44 -7.02 -2.61 -6.21
N ILE A 45 -6.09 -2.24 -5.35
CA ILE A 45 -6.43 -1.62 -4.08
C ILE A 45 -5.67 -0.32 -3.91
N ASN A 46 -6.24 0.61 -3.17
CA ASN A 46 -5.54 1.80 -2.72
C ASN A 46 -5.72 1.96 -1.21
N THR A 47 -6.41 1.02 -0.59
CA THR A 47 -6.55 0.98 0.87
C THR A 47 -6.38 -0.45 1.33
N LEU A 48 -5.93 -0.62 2.56
CA LEU A 48 -5.72 -1.94 3.14
C LEU A 48 -6.10 -1.88 4.61
N THR A 49 -6.85 -2.86 5.07
CA THR A 49 -7.15 -3.01 6.48
C THR A 49 -6.42 -4.24 6.98
N THR A 50 -5.66 -4.08 8.04
CA THR A 50 -4.97 -5.22 8.65
C THR A 50 -5.13 -5.11 10.16
N TYR A 51 -4.59 -6.07 10.88
CA TYR A 51 -4.77 -6.13 12.33
C TYR A 51 -3.42 -6.17 13.01
N THR A 52 -3.40 -5.78 14.29
CA THR A 52 -2.18 -5.83 15.06
C THR A 52 -1.65 -7.26 15.07
N ASP A 53 -0.33 -7.39 14.97
CA ASP A 53 0.35 -8.68 14.93
C ASP A 53 0.00 -9.53 13.72
N SER A 54 -0.50 -8.89 12.68
CA SER A 54 -0.85 -9.58 11.46
C SER A 54 -0.17 -8.90 10.28
N GLY A 55 -0.08 -9.56 9.18
CA GLY A 55 0.56 -9.01 7.99
C GLY A 55 -0.21 -9.34 6.73
N SER A 56 0.00 -8.55 5.71
CA SER A 56 -0.66 -8.72 4.43
C SER A 56 0.34 -8.55 3.31
N LYS A 57 0.21 -9.36 2.28
CA LYS A 57 1.04 -9.23 1.10
C LYS A 57 0.27 -8.39 0.08
N VAL A 58 0.96 -7.45 -0.55
CA VAL A 58 0.37 -6.63 -1.60
C VAL A 58 1.29 -6.74 -2.82
N ASN A 59 0.71 -7.06 -3.96
CA ASN A 59 1.46 -7.18 -5.19
C ASN A 59 1.70 -5.80 -5.79
N VAL A 60 2.89 -5.59 -6.34
CA VAL A 60 3.26 -4.33 -6.95
C VAL A 60 3.42 -4.58 -8.43
N ASN A 61 2.37 -4.31 -9.19
CA ASN A 61 2.38 -4.58 -10.62
C ASN A 61 2.84 -3.36 -11.40
N GLY A 62 3.59 -3.60 -12.45
CA GLY A 62 4.03 -2.51 -13.32
C GLY A 62 5.28 -1.80 -12.86
N ALA A 63 5.86 -2.20 -11.75
CA ALA A 63 7.06 -1.55 -11.24
C ALA A 63 8.27 -1.91 -12.11
N LYS A 64 9.18 -0.98 -12.25
CA LYS A 64 10.37 -1.18 -13.04
C LYS A 64 11.59 -1.26 -12.13
N GLY A 65 12.29 -2.38 -12.22
CA GLY A 65 13.47 -2.57 -11.40
C GLY A 65 13.12 -2.82 -9.94
N LYS A 66 13.96 -2.38 -9.06
CA LYS A 66 13.80 -2.67 -7.64
C LYS A 66 12.70 -1.81 -7.02
N VAL A 67 11.91 -2.42 -6.17
CA VAL A 67 10.82 -1.75 -5.48
C VAL A 67 11.25 -1.36 -4.07
N SER A 68 10.90 -0.15 -3.67
CA SER A 68 11.14 0.34 -2.31
C SER A 68 9.81 0.80 -1.72
N ALA A 69 9.69 0.71 -0.43
CA ALA A 69 8.46 1.14 0.23
C ALA A 69 8.77 1.75 1.58
N THR A 70 8.00 2.77 1.95
CA THR A 70 8.16 3.42 3.25
C THR A 70 6.80 3.60 3.89
N SER A 71 6.78 3.64 5.22
CA SER A 71 5.56 3.89 5.97
C SER A 71 5.65 5.27 6.58
N SER A 72 4.52 5.96 6.62
CA SER A 72 4.47 7.27 7.27
C SER A 72 4.55 7.15 8.78
N ASP A 73 4.26 5.97 9.34
CA ASP A 73 4.31 5.78 10.79
C ASP A 73 4.57 4.31 11.09
N ASP A 74 5.84 3.99 11.34
CA ASP A 74 6.23 2.62 11.62
C ASP A 74 5.68 2.09 12.93
N SER A 75 5.24 2.97 13.80
CA SER A 75 4.65 2.51 15.04
C SER A 75 3.22 2.02 14.84
N VAL A 76 2.62 2.32 13.71
CA VAL A 76 1.28 1.85 13.37
C VAL A 76 1.38 0.69 12.40
N ALA A 77 2.12 0.86 11.32
CA ALA A 77 2.28 -0.18 10.31
C ALA A 77 3.68 -0.14 9.74
N LYS A 78 4.28 -1.29 9.61
CA LYS A 78 5.59 -1.42 9.01
C LYS A 78 5.45 -2.04 7.63
N VAL A 79 6.38 -1.71 6.75
CA VAL A 79 6.36 -2.29 5.42
C VAL A 79 7.75 -2.82 5.08
N SER A 80 7.79 -3.93 4.37
CA SER A 80 9.03 -4.48 3.87
C SER A 80 8.82 -4.91 2.43
N CYS A 81 9.90 -4.95 1.66
CA CYS A 81 9.84 -5.37 0.28
C CYS A 81 10.49 -6.72 0.13
N SER A 82 10.11 -7.44 -0.91
CA SER A 82 10.77 -8.70 -1.21
C SER A 82 12.23 -8.43 -1.51
N SER A 83 13.11 -9.31 -1.07
CA SER A 83 14.53 -9.14 -1.31
C SER A 83 14.90 -9.47 -2.76
N LYS A 84 14.02 -10.11 -3.49
CA LYS A 84 14.29 -10.46 -4.87
C LYS A 84 13.68 -9.44 -5.82
N GLU A 85 14.51 -8.93 -6.71
CA GLU A 85 14.03 -7.93 -7.65
C GLU A 85 12.94 -8.49 -8.57
N SER A 86 12.96 -9.78 -8.80
CA SER A 86 11.95 -10.40 -9.66
C SER A 86 10.59 -10.52 -8.96
N GLU A 87 10.57 -10.42 -7.66
CA GLU A 87 9.32 -10.51 -6.91
C GLU A 87 8.84 -9.12 -6.58
N LYS A 88 7.81 -8.68 -7.24
CA LYS A 88 7.29 -7.33 -7.03
C LYS A 88 6.17 -7.39 -6.03
N GLU A 89 6.53 -7.39 -4.76
CA GLU A 89 5.53 -7.42 -3.70
C GLU A 89 6.06 -6.76 -2.44
N ILE A 90 5.14 -6.27 -1.62
CA ILE A 90 5.48 -5.71 -0.33
C ILE A 90 4.67 -6.43 0.74
N TYR A 91 5.17 -6.39 1.96
CA TYR A 91 4.49 -6.99 3.09
C TYR A 91 4.23 -5.90 4.12
N VAL A 92 2.97 -5.73 4.49
CA VAL A 92 2.56 -4.70 5.43
C VAL A 92 2.17 -5.39 6.73
N SER A 93 2.79 -4.98 7.83
CA SER A 93 2.53 -5.58 9.13
C SER A 93 1.88 -4.57 10.05
N GLY A 94 0.81 -4.96 10.73
CA GLY A 94 0.16 -4.08 11.70
C GLY A 94 0.90 -4.11 13.03
N VAL A 95 1.18 -2.95 13.57
CA VAL A 95 1.91 -2.83 14.82
C VAL A 95 0.99 -2.33 15.93
N SER A 96 0.29 -1.25 15.69
CA SER A 96 -0.67 -0.73 16.66
C SER A 96 -1.83 -0.10 15.94
N GLU A 97 -2.93 0.05 16.63
CA GLU A 97 -4.15 0.58 16.06
C GLU A 97 -3.94 2.00 15.54
N GLY A 98 -4.43 2.29 14.36
CA GLY A 98 -4.29 3.62 13.77
C GLY A 98 -4.25 3.56 12.27
N ASN A 99 -3.76 4.63 11.66
CA ASN A 99 -3.66 4.77 10.22
C ASN A 99 -2.25 5.14 9.81
N ALA A 100 -1.81 4.61 8.69
CA ALA A 100 -0.52 4.95 8.13
C ALA A 100 -0.63 4.94 6.61
N THR A 101 0.29 5.60 5.95
CA THR A 101 0.32 5.64 4.49
C THR A 101 1.62 4.99 4.03
N ILE A 102 1.49 4.03 3.14
CA ILE A 102 2.64 3.36 2.56
C ILE A 102 2.89 3.95 1.19
N THR A 103 4.12 4.35 0.92
CA THR A 103 4.50 4.86 -0.40
C THR A 103 5.44 3.85 -1.03
N VAL A 104 5.10 3.41 -2.22
CA VAL A 104 5.88 2.40 -2.96
C VAL A 104 6.49 3.09 -4.17
N THR A 105 7.79 2.89 -4.39
CA THR A 105 8.45 3.50 -5.54
C THR A 105 9.28 2.46 -6.25
N ASP A 106 9.57 2.70 -7.52
CA ASP A 106 10.44 1.81 -8.28
C ASP A 106 11.69 2.55 -8.75
N SER A 107 12.53 1.88 -9.52
CA SER A 107 13.79 2.45 -9.97
C SER A 107 13.62 3.59 -10.95
N ASP A 108 12.50 3.64 -11.63
CA ASP A 108 12.23 4.70 -12.61
C ASP A 108 11.53 5.91 -12.02
N GLY A 109 11.29 5.90 -10.73
CA GLY A 109 10.64 7.02 -10.08
C GLY A 109 9.13 6.97 -10.07
N ASN A 110 8.54 5.89 -10.53
CA ASN A 110 7.10 5.71 -10.42
C ASN A 110 6.73 5.45 -8.96
N SER A 111 5.57 5.88 -8.54
CA SER A 111 5.17 5.67 -7.16
C SER A 111 3.69 5.37 -7.07
N ALA A 112 3.31 4.73 -5.97
CA ALA A 112 1.92 4.44 -5.68
C ALA A 112 1.74 4.57 -4.17
N ILE A 113 0.52 4.87 -3.75
CA ILE A 113 0.23 5.11 -2.35
C ILE A 113 -0.85 4.14 -1.88
N LEU A 114 -0.62 3.57 -0.71
CA LEU A 114 -1.56 2.65 -0.10
C LEU A 114 -1.90 3.18 1.28
N LYS A 115 -3.17 3.41 1.54
CA LYS A 115 -3.61 3.87 2.84
C LYS A 115 -3.94 2.65 3.68
N VAL A 116 -3.33 2.55 4.85
CA VAL A 116 -3.46 1.38 5.70
C VAL A 116 -4.16 1.75 7.00
N GLU A 117 -5.15 0.96 7.34
CA GLU A 117 -5.81 1.06 8.62
C GLU A 117 -5.48 -0.19 9.41
N VAL A 118 -4.98 -0.02 10.63
CA VAL A 118 -4.66 -1.15 11.50
C VAL A 118 -5.68 -1.16 12.63
N LYS A 119 -6.35 -2.29 12.79
CA LYS A 119 -7.33 -2.46 13.84
C LYS A 119 -6.79 -3.40 14.90
N ASN A 120 -7.28 -3.23 16.10
CA ASN A 120 -6.84 -4.07 17.20
C ASN A 120 -7.64 -5.38 17.17
N TRP A 121 -6.90 -6.48 16.96
CA TRP A 121 -7.53 -7.79 16.85
C TRP A 121 -8.29 -8.19 18.11
N THR A 122 -7.70 -7.90 19.27
CA THR A 122 -8.31 -8.26 20.52
C THR A 122 -9.62 -7.51 20.74
N ALA A 123 -9.63 -6.24 20.41
CA ALA A 123 -10.84 -5.44 20.56
C ALA A 123 -11.92 -5.92 19.61
N TYR A 124 -11.52 -6.30 18.40
CA TYR A 124 -12.47 -6.80 17.42
C TYR A 124 -13.14 -8.08 17.93
N TRP A 125 -12.38 -9.02 18.46
CA TRP A 125 -12.91 -10.24 18.97
C TRP A 125 -13.78 -10.01 20.20
N ARG A 126 -13.41 -9.06 21.03
CA ARG A 126 -14.20 -8.75 22.20
C ARG A 126 -15.56 -8.22 21.79
N ASN A 127 -15.60 -7.39 20.77
CA ASN A 127 -16.88 -6.86 20.30
C ASN A 127 -17.77 -7.95 19.71
N LEU A 128 -17.18 -8.87 18.98
CA LEU A 128 -17.95 -9.95 18.42
C LEU A 128 -18.57 -10.79 19.53
N LYS A 129 -17.84 -11.05 20.58
CA LYS A 129 -18.36 -11.82 21.68
C LYS A 129 -19.52 -11.12 22.37
N THR A 130 -19.43 -9.83 22.46
CA THR A 130 -20.46 -9.04 23.13
C THR A 130 -21.76 -9.08 22.34
N GLU A 131 -21.67 -9.15 21.05
CA GLU A 131 -22.85 -9.15 20.22
C GLU A 131 -23.57 -10.48 20.16
N VAL A 132 -22.95 -11.52 20.61
CA VAL A 132 -23.57 -12.82 20.66
C VAL A 132 -24.24 -13.06 22.00
#